data_5db22610f6b5a5b684f0aecf5ab0d7e2
#
_entry.id   5db22610f6b5a5b684f0aecf5ab0d7e2
#
_cell.length_a   1.000
_cell.length_b   1.000
_cell.length_c   1.000
_cell.angle_alpha   90.00
_cell.angle_beta   90.00
_cell.angle_gamma   90.00
#
_symmetry.space_group_name_H-M   'P 1'
#
loop_
_entity.id
_entity.type
_entity.pdbx_description
1 polymer ?
#
loop_
_entity_poly.entity_id
_entity_poly.type
_entity_poly.pdbx_seq_one_letter_code
_entity_poly.pdbx_strand_id
1 'polypeptide(L)'
;MEGRGTLLTCHSCGKQYELTETGFMKATDGDTRFDHIPDWYRWQREQVRKELEDGTYRLERDVEIGVLVDYKSLYMVGSGKLVHNSEGFRLTGCDGKLDYTQGPLSGHSINADYLWYEIGDTICVGNQDVLYFCFPKGGDCVAKTRIAVEELYKMKKRRRVKE
;
A
#
# COMPACT_ATOMS: atom_id res chain seq x y z
N MET A 1 7.13 -6.04 -8.47
CA MET A 1 7.27 -7.44 -8.96
C MET A 1 5.89 -7.99 -9.24
N GLU A 2 5.73 -8.74 -10.28
CA GLU A 2 4.47 -9.41 -10.65
C GLU A 2 4.64 -10.92 -10.46
N GLY A 3 3.65 -11.55 -9.83
CA GLY A 3 3.57 -13.00 -9.70
C GLY A 3 2.68 -13.59 -10.78
N ARG A 4 3.17 -14.60 -11.50
CA ARG A 4 2.38 -15.38 -12.46
C ARG A 4 2.72 -16.87 -12.31
N GLY A 5 1.79 -17.64 -11.75
CA GLY A 5 2.08 -19.01 -11.32
C GLY A 5 3.17 -19.02 -10.25
N THR A 6 4.25 -19.80 -10.48
CA THR A 6 5.40 -19.87 -9.57
C THR A 6 6.48 -18.82 -9.86
N LEU A 7 6.33 -18.00 -10.90
CA LEU A 7 7.32 -17.00 -11.29
C LEU A 7 6.98 -15.62 -10.72
N LEU A 8 8.01 -14.96 -10.17
CA LEU A 8 8.00 -13.57 -9.73
C LEU A 8 8.94 -12.77 -10.64
N THR A 9 8.42 -11.79 -11.36
CA THR A 9 9.21 -10.96 -12.29
C THR A 9 9.31 -9.53 -11.79
N CYS A 10 10.52 -8.99 -11.75
CA CYS A 10 10.76 -7.57 -11.49
C CYS A 10 10.70 -6.77 -12.78
N HIS A 11 9.71 -5.89 -12.95
CA HIS A 11 9.58 -5.07 -14.15
C HIS A 11 10.65 -3.99 -14.28
N SER A 12 11.32 -3.61 -13.18
CA SER A 12 12.36 -2.59 -13.21
C SER A 12 13.70 -3.10 -13.71
N CYS A 13 14.08 -4.35 -13.37
CA CYS A 13 15.40 -4.92 -13.73
C CYS A 13 15.30 -6.23 -14.48
N GLY A 14 14.11 -6.74 -14.76
CA GLY A 14 13.88 -8.01 -15.48
C GLY A 14 14.23 -9.27 -14.67
N LYS A 15 14.74 -9.14 -13.45
CA LYS A 15 15.12 -10.30 -12.62
C LYS A 15 13.89 -11.15 -12.31
N GLN A 16 14.06 -12.48 -12.45
CA GLN A 16 13.00 -13.44 -12.17
C GLN A 16 13.40 -14.40 -11.06
N TYR A 17 12.42 -14.74 -10.25
CA TYR A 17 12.55 -15.77 -9.23
C TYR A 17 11.47 -16.82 -9.42
N GLU A 18 11.82 -18.06 -9.20
CA GLU A 18 10.89 -19.19 -9.13
C GLU A 18 10.61 -19.53 -7.67
N LEU A 19 9.33 -19.63 -7.33
CA LEU A 19 8.90 -20.15 -6.04
C LEU A 19 8.87 -21.66 -6.11
N THR A 20 9.67 -22.31 -5.27
CA THR A 20 9.74 -23.77 -5.17
C THR A 20 8.58 -24.35 -4.37
N GLU A 21 8.30 -25.64 -4.52
CA GLU A 21 7.27 -26.35 -3.73
C GLU A 21 7.50 -26.27 -2.21
N THR A 22 8.73 -26.07 -1.78
CA THR A 22 9.11 -25.93 -0.37
C THR A 22 9.08 -24.49 0.13
N GLY A 23 8.61 -23.54 -0.70
CA GLY A 23 8.45 -22.13 -0.31
C GLY A 23 9.73 -21.29 -0.42
N PHE A 24 10.79 -21.83 -1.01
CA PHE A 24 12.00 -21.07 -1.30
C PHE A 24 11.87 -20.30 -2.61
N MET A 25 12.60 -19.21 -2.73
CA MET A 25 12.77 -18.47 -3.98
C MET A 25 14.15 -18.74 -4.58
N LYS A 26 14.18 -19.01 -5.88
CA LYS A 26 15.44 -19.18 -6.64
C LYS A 26 15.43 -18.22 -7.82
N ALA A 27 16.48 -17.42 -7.96
CA ALA A 27 16.66 -16.62 -9.16
C ALA A 27 16.93 -17.52 -10.36
N THR A 28 16.26 -17.25 -11.49
CA THR A 28 16.40 -18.03 -12.72
C THR A 28 17.78 -17.88 -13.37
N ASP A 29 18.51 -16.80 -13.06
CA ASP A 29 19.89 -16.53 -13.48
C ASP A 29 20.96 -17.11 -12.53
N GLY A 30 20.52 -17.79 -11.45
CA GLY A 30 21.41 -18.40 -10.44
C GLY A 30 21.92 -17.45 -9.35
N ASP A 31 21.75 -16.13 -9.52
CA ASP A 31 22.14 -15.12 -8.52
C ASP A 31 20.94 -14.83 -7.58
N THR A 32 20.73 -15.71 -6.61
CA THR A 32 19.64 -15.61 -5.65
C THR A 32 20.00 -14.65 -4.53
N ARG A 33 19.38 -13.46 -4.54
CA ARG A 33 19.53 -12.46 -3.48
C ARG A 33 18.64 -12.74 -2.26
N PHE A 34 17.45 -13.28 -2.50
CA PHE A 34 16.47 -13.61 -1.46
C PHE A 34 16.05 -15.06 -1.62
N ASP A 35 16.28 -15.86 -0.59
CA ASP A 35 15.91 -17.28 -0.57
C ASP A 35 14.46 -17.48 -0.15
N HIS A 36 13.90 -16.52 0.59
CA HIS A 36 12.55 -16.60 1.14
C HIS A 36 11.78 -15.31 0.89
N ILE A 37 10.45 -15.44 0.72
CA ILE A 37 9.53 -14.29 0.64
C ILE A 37 9.64 -13.36 1.86
N PRO A 38 9.74 -13.84 3.12
CA PRO A 38 9.91 -12.97 4.28
C PRO A 38 11.17 -12.09 4.23
N ASP A 39 12.28 -12.59 3.69
CA ASP A 39 13.52 -11.83 3.58
C ASP A 39 13.39 -10.71 2.54
N TRP A 40 12.78 -11.03 1.41
CA TRP A 40 12.44 -10.03 0.42
C TRP A 40 11.48 -8.96 0.97
N TYR A 41 10.43 -9.37 1.71
CA TYR A 41 9.47 -8.46 2.34
C TYR A 41 10.17 -7.56 3.39
N ARG A 42 11.11 -8.11 4.18
CA ARG A 42 11.93 -7.35 5.14
C ARG A 42 12.77 -6.29 4.43
N TRP A 43 13.40 -6.65 3.32
CA TRP A 43 14.15 -5.71 2.50
C TRP A 43 13.26 -4.59 1.93
N GLN A 44 12.08 -4.90 1.41
CA GLN A 44 11.13 -3.88 0.94
C GLN A 44 10.78 -2.90 2.07
N ARG A 45 10.51 -3.42 3.26
CA ARG A 45 10.20 -2.63 4.46
C ARG A 45 11.36 -1.68 4.81
N GLU A 46 12.59 -2.13 4.73
CA GLU A 46 13.77 -1.29 4.97
C GLU A 46 13.91 -0.19 3.93
N GLN A 47 13.63 -0.44 2.65
CA GLN A 47 13.66 0.59 1.62
C GLN A 47 12.59 1.67 1.88
N VAL A 48 11.37 1.27 2.18
CA VAL A 48 10.29 2.21 2.49
C VAL A 48 10.59 3.03 3.75
N ARG A 49 11.19 2.41 4.77
CA ARG A 49 11.65 3.12 5.97
C ARG A 49 12.68 4.20 5.62
N LYS A 50 13.66 3.91 4.80
CA LYS A 50 14.64 4.90 4.33
C LYS A 50 13.97 6.06 3.60
N GLU A 51 13.07 5.78 2.67
CA GLU A 51 12.33 6.84 1.98
C GLU A 51 11.55 7.75 2.97
N LEU A 52 11.00 7.18 4.05
CA LEU A 52 10.31 7.95 5.09
C LEU A 52 11.28 8.77 5.93
N GLU A 53 12.45 8.21 6.30
CA GLU A 53 13.50 8.89 7.07
C GLU A 53 14.13 10.05 6.29
N ASP A 54 14.36 9.83 5.00
CA ASP A 54 14.93 10.82 4.06
C ASP A 54 13.89 11.86 3.59
N GLY A 55 12.61 11.68 3.93
CA GLY A 55 11.51 12.56 3.52
C GLY A 55 11.15 12.47 2.03
N THR A 56 11.63 11.44 1.34
CA THR A 56 11.38 11.23 -0.11
C THR A 56 10.12 10.43 -0.40
N TYR A 57 9.55 9.76 0.61
CA TYR A 57 8.34 8.98 0.44
C TYR A 57 7.14 9.87 0.14
N ARG A 58 6.48 9.62 -0.98
CA ARG A 58 5.20 10.21 -1.35
C ARG A 58 4.43 9.26 -2.26
N LEU A 59 3.21 8.94 -1.88
CA LEU A 59 2.20 8.38 -2.77
C LEU A 59 1.30 9.50 -3.26
N GLU A 60 1.03 9.53 -4.54
CA GLU A 60 -0.02 10.36 -5.15
C GLU A 60 -0.65 9.57 -6.28
N ARG A 61 -1.95 9.30 -6.19
CA ARG A 61 -2.69 8.52 -7.19
C ARG A 61 -4.08 9.10 -7.41
N ASP A 62 -4.48 9.11 -8.66
CA ASP A 62 -5.88 9.25 -9.00
C ASP A 62 -6.60 7.97 -8.64
N VAL A 63 -7.78 8.08 -8.04
CA VAL A 63 -8.56 6.96 -7.51
C VAL A 63 -10.01 7.06 -7.92
N GLU A 64 -10.65 5.91 -8.11
CA GLU A 64 -12.09 5.79 -7.98
C GLU A 64 -12.42 5.57 -6.50
N ILE A 65 -13.50 6.17 -6.02
CA ILE A 65 -13.85 6.20 -4.60
C ILE A 65 -15.17 5.48 -4.40
N GLY A 66 -15.14 4.46 -3.55
CA GLY A 66 -16.34 3.76 -3.08
C GLY A 66 -16.56 3.96 -1.59
N VAL A 67 -17.81 3.87 -1.16
CA VAL A 67 -18.21 3.88 0.23
C VAL A 67 -19.07 2.66 0.52
N LEU A 68 -18.76 1.95 1.60
CA LEU A 68 -19.56 0.84 2.06
C LEU A 68 -20.71 1.38 2.92
N VAL A 69 -21.91 1.22 2.44
CA VAL A 69 -23.13 1.60 3.16
C VAL A 69 -23.81 0.33 3.65
N ASP A 70 -24.24 0.33 4.92
CA ASP A 70 -24.99 -0.76 5.55
C ASP A 70 -24.36 -2.17 5.48
N TYR A 71 -23.07 -2.28 5.25
CA TYR A 71 -22.31 -3.54 5.12
C TYR A 71 -22.78 -4.49 4.01
N LYS A 72 -23.64 -4.03 3.11
CA LYS A 72 -24.23 -4.87 2.04
C LYS A 72 -23.72 -4.54 0.65
N SER A 73 -23.49 -3.27 0.38
CA SER A 73 -23.16 -2.81 -0.97
C SER A 73 -22.09 -1.72 -0.95
N LEU A 74 -21.16 -1.82 -1.89
CA LEU A 74 -20.23 -0.74 -2.18
C LEU A 74 -20.86 0.20 -3.21
N TYR A 75 -20.95 1.47 -2.87
CA TYR A 75 -21.42 2.52 -3.77
C TYR A 75 -20.25 3.33 -4.28
N MET A 76 -20.04 3.37 -5.59
CA MET A 76 -19.07 4.26 -6.21
C MET A 76 -19.60 5.69 -6.17
N VAL A 77 -18.89 6.56 -5.47
CA VAL A 77 -19.35 7.94 -5.20
C VAL A 77 -18.65 8.98 -6.06
N GLY A 78 -17.61 8.59 -6.79
CA GLY A 78 -16.91 9.46 -7.72
C GLY A 78 -15.43 9.13 -7.83
N SER A 79 -14.70 10.04 -8.44
CA SER A 79 -13.26 9.95 -8.57
C SER A 79 -12.57 11.05 -7.76
N GLY A 80 -11.27 10.86 -7.53
CA GLY A 80 -10.51 11.82 -6.75
C GLY A 80 -9.01 11.54 -6.75
N LYS A 81 -8.33 12.12 -5.79
CA LYS A 81 -6.90 11.97 -5.59
C LYS A 81 -6.60 11.52 -4.16
N LEU A 82 -5.83 10.45 -4.03
CA LEU A 82 -5.29 9.96 -2.79
C LEU A 82 -3.82 10.34 -2.68
N VAL A 83 -3.47 11.02 -1.60
CA VAL A 83 -2.09 11.36 -1.25
C VAL A 83 -1.75 10.73 0.10
N HIS A 84 -0.55 10.11 0.20
CA HIS A 84 0.02 9.66 1.47
C HIS A 84 1.47 10.09 1.57
N ASN A 85 1.82 10.70 2.68
CA ASN A 85 3.17 11.20 2.98
C ASN A 85 3.43 11.16 4.50
N SER A 86 4.44 11.88 4.99
CA SER A 86 4.80 11.97 6.41
C SER A 86 3.71 12.53 7.32
N GLU A 87 2.71 13.20 6.77
CA GLU A 87 1.55 13.78 7.50
C GLU A 87 0.33 12.85 7.51
N GLY A 88 0.41 11.69 6.84
CA GLY A 88 -0.67 10.73 6.72
C GLY A 88 -1.37 10.79 5.38
N PHE A 89 -2.66 10.46 5.36
CA PHE A 89 -3.49 10.46 4.16
C PHE A 89 -4.28 11.75 3.99
N ARG A 90 -4.42 12.15 2.73
CA ARG A 90 -5.43 13.10 2.27
C ARG A 90 -6.14 12.52 1.05
N LEU A 91 -7.45 12.47 1.11
CA LEU A 91 -8.33 12.05 0.02
C LEU A 91 -9.21 13.23 -0.38
N THR A 92 -9.09 13.66 -1.62
CA THR A 92 -9.93 14.74 -2.19
C THR A 92 -10.64 14.23 -3.43
N GLY A 93 -11.86 14.72 -3.71
CA GLY A 93 -12.57 14.29 -4.91
C GLY A 93 -14.06 14.58 -4.88
N CYS A 94 -14.81 13.79 -5.64
CA CYS A 94 -16.28 13.88 -5.75
C CYS A 94 -16.73 15.31 -6.09
N ASP A 95 -16.11 15.91 -7.12
CA ASP A 95 -16.39 17.28 -7.58
C ASP A 95 -16.24 18.34 -6.47
N GLY A 96 -15.21 18.17 -5.63
CA GLY A 96 -14.89 19.08 -4.53
C GLY A 96 -15.74 18.87 -3.25
N LYS A 97 -16.61 17.87 -3.23
CA LYS A 97 -17.46 17.56 -2.04
C LYS A 97 -16.75 16.70 -1.00
N LEU A 98 -15.60 16.12 -1.34
CA LEU A 98 -14.80 15.29 -0.45
C LEU A 98 -13.41 15.91 -0.23
N ASP A 99 -13.11 16.19 1.02
CA ASP A 99 -11.77 16.50 1.51
C ASP A 99 -11.60 15.83 2.88
N TYR A 100 -10.94 14.67 2.90
CA TYR A 100 -10.76 13.86 4.09
C TYR A 100 -9.27 13.71 4.41
N THR A 101 -8.93 13.85 5.68
CA THR A 101 -7.55 13.67 6.18
C THR A 101 -7.50 12.64 7.29
N GLN A 102 -6.44 11.84 7.28
CA GLN A 102 -6.17 10.83 8.29
C GLN A 102 -4.72 10.92 8.73
N GLY A 103 -4.50 11.31 9.98
CA GLY A 103 -3.16 11.47 10.53
C GLY A 103 -2.39 10.14 10.68
N PRO A 104 -1.06 10.21 10.79
CA PRO A 104 -0.20 9.02 10.79
C PRO A 104 -0.32 8.14 12.03
N LEU A 105 -0.96 8.62 13.09
CA LEU A 105 -1.22 7.87 14.32
C LEU A 105 -2.66 7.37 14.45
N SER A 106 -3.51 7.57 13.44
CA SER A 106 -4.91 7.12 13.46
C SER A 106 -5.05 5.60 13.48
N GLY A 107 -4.07 4.87 12.97
CA GLY A 107 -4.01 3.42 13.00
C GLY A 107 -2.61 2.89 12.73
N HIS A 108 -2.28 1.72 13.26
CA HIS A 108 -0.96 1.10 13.05
C HIS A 108 -0.83 0.41 11.68
N SER A 109 -1.92 0.18 10.99
CA SER A 109 -2.02 -0.40 9.65
C SER A 109 -3.29 0.07 8.99
N ILE A 110 -3.43 -0.22 7.71
CA ILE A 110 -4.63 0.03 6.90
C ILE A 110 -5.14 -1.25 6.29
N ASN A 111 -6.42 -1.29 5.95
CA ASN A 111 -6.94 -2.29 5.05
C ASN A 111 -6.52 -1.92 3.63
N ALA A 112 -5.76 -2.82 3.01
CA ALA A 112 -5.28 -2.68 1.65
C ALA A 112 -5.25 -4.06 1.03
N ASP A 113 -5.92 -4.24 -0.09
CA ASP A 113 -6.16 -5.55 -0.69
C ASP A 113 -5.94 -5.51 -2.21
N TYR A 114 -5.65 -6.68 -2.77
CA TYR A 114 -5.47 -6.88 -4.19
C TYR A 114 -6.74 -7.47 -4.80
N LEU A 115 -7.13 -6.97 -5.98
CA LEU A 115 -8.27 -7.46 -6.75
C LEU A 115 -9.54 -7.61 -5.89
N TRP A 116 -9.79 -6.63 -5.02
CA TRP A 116 -10.93 -6.64 -4.11
C TRP A 116 -12.24 -6.78 -4.88
N TYR A 117 -12.94 -7.90 -4.69
CA TYR A 117 -14.17 -8.30 -5.41
C TYR A 117 -14.05 -8.13 -6.94
N GLU A 118 -12.89 -8.40 -7.52
CA GLU A 118 -12.60 -8.24 -8.96
C GLU A 118 -12.74 -6.80 -9.50
N ILE A 119 -12.98 -5.81 -8.62
CA ILE A 119 -13.05 -4.39 -8.98
C ILE A 119 -11.65 -3.85 -9.23
N GLY A 120 -10.71 -4.20 -8.35
CA GLY A 120 -9.32 -3.74 -8.44
C GLY A 120 -8.62 -3.72 -7.09
N ASP A 121 -7.36 -3.33 -7.12
CA ASP A 121 -6.56 -3.10 -5.93
C ASP A 121 -7.16 -1.94 -5.14
N THR A 122 -7.23 -2.06 -3.82
CA THR A 122 -7.84 -1.03 -2.98
C THR A 122 -6.98 -0.62 -1.80
N ILE A 123 -7.08 0.65 -1.44
CA ILE A 123 -6.54 1.23 -0.21
C ILE A 123 -7.71 1.86 0.54
N CYS A 124 -7.96 1.38 1.76
CA CYS A 124 -9.05 1.89 2.57
C CYS A 124 -8.56 2.97 3.55
N VAL A 125 -9.19 4.13 3.52
CA VAL A 125 -8.96 5.23 4.46
C VAL A 125 -10.30 5.63 5.10
N GLY A 126 -10.29 5.97 6.37
CA GLY A 126 -11.54 6.29 7.05
C GLY A 126 -11.43 6.28 8.57
N ASN A 127 -12.56 6.37 9.21
CA ASN A 127 -12.73 6.34 10.65
C ASN A 127 -13.88 5.41 11.05
N GLN A 128 -14.43 5.55 12.25
CA GLN A 128 -15.54 4.73 12.72
C GLN A 128 -16.88 5.01 12.02
N ASP A 129 -17.01 6.21 11.45
CA ASP A 129 -18.28 6.68 10.84
C ASP A 129 -18.29 6.40 9.32
N VAL A 130 -17.14 6.46 8.66
CA VAL A 130 -17.04 6.29 7.21
C VAL A 130 -15.74 5.59 6.82
N LEU A 131 -15.85 4.67 5.86
CA LEU A 131 -14.72 4.00 5.24
C LEU A 131 -14.78 4.19 3.72
N TYR A 132 -13.75 4.86 3.20
CA TYR A 132 -13.56 5.07 1.79
C TYR A 132 -12.68 3.96 1.20
N PHE A 133 -13.17 3.31 0.18
CA PHE A 133 -12.44 2.35 -0.65
C PHE A 133 -11.86 3.11 -1.84
N CYS A 134 -10.57 3.30 -1.84
CA CYS A 134 -9.84 3.99 -2.89
C CYS A 134 -9.24 2.96 -3.84
N PHE A 135 -9.66 2.98 -5.12
CA PHE A 135 -9.15 2.11 -6.19
C PHE A 135 -8.17 2.89 -7.03
N PRO A 136 -6.83 2.72 -6.82
CA PRO A 136 -5.83 3.50 -7.52
C PRO A 136 -5.79 3.19 -9.02
N LYS A 137 -5.69 4.25 -9.84
CA LYS A 137 -5.40 4.11 -11.27
C LYS A 137 -3.90 3.90 -11.48
N GLY A 138 -3.53 2.86 -12.24
CA GLY A 138 -2.12 2.54 -12.51
C GLY A 138 -1.41 1.85 -11.34
N GLY A 139 -1.40 0.57 -11.36
CA GLY A 139 -0.93 -0.48 -10.46
C GLY A 139 0.16 -0.23 -9.39
N ASP A 140 0.44 -1.29 -8.63
CA ASP A 140 1.61 -1.52 -7.74
C ASP A 140 1.88 -0.50 -6.61
N CYS A 141 0.85 0.10 -6.01
CA CYS A 141 1.07 0.98 -4.85
C CYS A 141 0.59 0.41 -3.50
N VAL A 142 -0.27 -0.60 -3.52
CA VAL A 142 -0.98 -1.10 -2.33
C VAL A 142 -0.03 -1.65 -1.28
N ALA A 143 0.87 -2.57 -1.64
CA ALA A 143 1.83 -3.15 -0.69
C ALA A 143 2.79 -2.09 -0.12
N LYS A 144 3.32 -1.21 -0.98
CA LYS A 144 4.22 -0.13 -0.55
C LYS A 144 3.52 0.82 0.41
N THR A 145 2.26 1.18 0.13
CA THR A 145 1.46 2.05 0.99
C THR A 145 1.20 1.44 2.35
N ARG A 146 0.83 0.15 2.40
CA ARG A 146 0.63 -0.57 3.67
C ARG A 146 1.90 -0.58 4.52
N ILE A 147 3.05 -0.92 3.92
CA ILE A 147 4.34 -0.88 4.61
C ILE A 147 4.64 0.53 5.12
N ALA A 148 4.40 1.56 4.31
CA ALA A 148 4.66 2.94 4.68
C ALA A 148 3.81 3.41 5.87
N VAL A 149 2.53 3.05 5.92
CA VAL A 149 1.66 3.33 7.07
C VAL A 149 2.22 2.72 8.34
N GLU A 150 2.59 1.44 8.31
CA GLU A 150 3.11 0.73 9.48
C GLU A 150 4.44 1.31 9.98
N GLU A 151 5.35 1.64 9.08
CA GLU A 151 6.65 2.22 9.45
C GLU A 151 6.50 3.67 9.93
N LEU A 152 5.67 4.47 9.27
CA LEU A 152 5.38 5.85 9.67
C LEU A 152 4.75 5.91 11.07
N TYR A 153 3.77 5.03 11.35
CA TYR A 153 3.18 4.90 12.69
C TYR A 153 4.24 4.63 13.76
N LYS A 154 5.14 3.64 13.52
CA LYS A 154 6.22 3.31 14.45
C LYS A 154 7.16 4.49 14.68
N MET A 155 7.52 5.20 13.62
CA MET A 155 8.41 6.38 13.70
C MET A 155 7.78 7.51 14.52
N LYS A 156 6.54 7.88 14.22
CA LYS A 156 5.80 8.95 14.93
C LYS A 156 5.54 8.56 16.39
N LYS A 157 5.17 7.31 16.66
CA LYS A 157 4.96 6.83 18.04
C LYS A 157 6.23 6.87 18.87
N ARG A 158 7.38 6.48 18.30
CA ARG A 158 8.68 6.56 19.01
C ARG A 158 9.09 7.99 19.35
N ARG A 159 8.80 8.96 18.47
CA ARG A 159 9.07 10.40 18.73
C ARG A 159 8.21 10.90 19.88
N ARG A 160 6.91 10.60 19.88
CA ARG A 160 5.97 11.03 20.94
C ARG A 160 6.29 10.48 22.34
N VAL A 161 6.96 9.33 22.44
CA VAL A 161 7.37 8.75 23.75
C VAL A 161 8.65 9.39 24.29
N LYS A 162 9.41 10.10 23.45
CA LYS A 162 10.68 10.76 23.85
C LYS A 162 10.50 12.24 24.20
N GLU A 163 9.35 12.81 23.90
CA GLU A 163 8.89 14.14 24.31
C GLU A 163 8.13 14.06 25.65
#